data_d9626073dda7a83259c5d513321dca42
#
_entry.id   d9626073dda7a83259c5d513321dca42
#
_cell.length_a   1.000
_cell.length_b   1.000
_cell.length_c   1.000
_cell.angle_alpha   90.00
_cell.angle_beta   90.00
_cell.angle_gamma   90.00
#
_symmetry.space_group_name_H-M   'P 1'
#
loop_
_entity.id
_entity.type
_entity.pdbx_description
1 polymer ?
#
loop_
_entity_poly.entity_id
_entity_poly.type
_entity_poly.pdbx_seq_one_letter_code
_entity_poly.pdbx_strand_id
1 'polypeptide(L)'
;MNSEDIGALADSIERSLRDIRQVLRRPLEAEFARGELTGPQRMVMQAVFHSDGLSLKEIGARVGLSHSTLSGIVDRLEARGLLERRVNSTDRRLTSIMVTKVVRDFMTHTAPNLTARPLIQALGRATAAERQAIANGLRTLQQVLDDPGADPGGPAP
;
A
#
# COMPACT_ATOMS: atom_id res chain seq x y z
N MET A 1 -30.45 -15.64 -9.27
CA MET A 1 -29.05 -15.36 -9.72
C MET A 1 -28.28 -16.64 -9.47
N ASN A 2 -27.77 -17.29 -10.51
CA ASN A 2 -27.04 -18.56 -10.37
C ASN A 2 -25.64 -18.32 -9.81
N SER A 3 -24.99 -19.38 -9.28
CA SER A 3 -23.62 -19.28 -8.73
C SER A 3 -22.60 -18.77 -9.77
N GLU A 4 -22.78 -19.11 -11.05
CA GLU A 4 -21.97 -18.60 -12.16
C GLU A 4 -22.15 -17.09 -12.39
N ASP A 5 -23.38 -16.57 -12.23
CA ASP A 5 -23.65 -15.14 -12.34
C ASP A 5 -22.97 -14.35 -11.20
N ILE A 6 -22.93 -14.92 -9.99
CA ILE A 6 -22.25 -14.29 -8.84
C ILE A 6 -20.73 -14.26 -9.06
N GLY A 7 -20.15 -15.35 -9.59
CA GLY A 7 -18.72 -15.40 -9.92
C GLY A 7 -18.34 -14.35 -10.95
N ALA A 8 -19.06 -14.24 -12.06
CA ALA A 8 -18.81 -13.25 -13.10
C ALA A 8 -18.95 -11.80 -12.58
N LEU A 9 -19.91 -11.56 -11.69
CA LEU A 9 -20.09 -10.26 -11.05
C LEU A 9 -18.92 -9.93 -10.10
N ALA A 10 -18.48 -10.91 -9.30
CA ALA A 10 -17.33 -10.75 -8.42
C ALA A 10 -16.04 -10.39 -9.19
N ASP A 11 -15.76 -11.10 -10.29
CA ASP A 11 -14.63 -10.80 -11.19
C ASP A 11 -14.71 -9.38 -11.79
N SER A 12 -15.93 -8.95 -12.13
CA SER A 12 -16.14 -7.59 -12.66
C SER A 12 -15.86 -6.52 -11.62
N ILE A 13 -16.35 -6.73 -10.40
CA ILE A 13 -16.13 -5.82 -9.26
C ILE A 13 -14.62 -5.78 -8.91
N GLU A 14 -13.95 -6.94 -8.86
CA GLU A 14 -12.53 -7.02 -8.56
C GLU A 14 -11.68 -6.26 -9.59
N ARG A 15 -11.98 -6.41 -10.88
CA ARG A 15 -11.33 -5.63 -11.96
C ARG A 15 -11.53 -4.13 -11.74
N SER A 16 -12.76 -3.70 -11.49
CA SER A 16 -13.08 -2.28 -11.26
C SER A 16 -12.33 -1.72 -10.05
N LEU A 17 -12.26 -2.45 -8.94
CA LEU A 17 -11.52 -2.06 -7.75
C LEU A 17 -10.00 -1.95 -8.02
N ARG A 18 -9.46 -2.87 -8.82
CA ARG A 18 -8.04 -2.85 -9.24
C ARG A 18 -7.74 -1.62 -10.08
N ASP A 19 -8.57 -1.34 -11.08
CA ASP A 19 -8.41 -0.19 -11.97
C ASP A 19 -8.54 1.14 -11.21
N ILE A 20 -9.53 1.25 -10.33
CA ILE A 20 -9.69 2.41 -9.44
C ILE A 20 -8.44 2.62 -8.58
N ARG A 21 -7.94 1.58 -7.91
CA ARG A 21 -6.72 1.65 -7.09
C ARG A 21 -5.53 2.14 -7.91
N GLN A 22 -5.38 1.66 -9.15
CA GLN A 22 -4.30 2.09 -10.04
C GLN A 22 -4.39 3.58 -10.34
N VAL A 23 -5.58 4.08 -10.69
CA VAL A 23 -5.78 5.51 -10.98
C VAL A 23 -5.48 6.37 -9.74
N LEU A 24 -5.95 5.97 -8.57
CA LEU A 24 -5.73 6.71 -7.32
C LEU A 24 -4.25 6.75 -6.91
N ARG A 25 -3.46 5.73 -7.27
CA ARG A 25 -2.03 5.66 -6.96
C ARG A 25 -1.12 6.43 -7.91
N ARG A 26 -1.57 6.73 -9.14
CA ARG A 26 -0.74 7.41 -10.15
C ARG A 26 0.00 8.67 -9.66
N PRO A 27 -0.63 9.61 -8.91
CA PRO A 27 0.09 10.79 -8.45
C PRO A 27 1.21 10.47 -7.47
N LEU A 28 1.00 9.50 -6.58
CA LEU A 28 2.03 9.03 -5.64
C LEU A 28 3.17 8.31 -6.37
N GLU A 29 2.84 7.49 -7.36
CA GLU A 29 3.83 6.81 -8.21
C GLU A 29 4.67 7.80 -9.01
N ALA A 30 4.04 8.88 -9.50
CA ALA A 30 4.76 9.96 -10.17
C ALA A 30 5.74 10.69 -9.23
N GLU A 31 5.39 10.89 -7.95
CA GLU A 31 6.33 11.43 -6.96
C GLU A 31 7.50 10.47 -6.69
N PHE A 32 7.23 9.18 -6.57
CA PHE A 32 8.31 8.19 -6.42
C PHE A 32 9.19 8.09 -7.67
N ALA A 33 8.62 8.25 -8.87
CA ALA A 33 9.39 8.28 -10.11
C ALA A 33 10.31 9.52 -10.18
N ARG A 34 9.84 10.69 -9.74
CA ARG A 34 10.69 11.90 -9.60
C ARG A 34 11.83 11.69 -8.61
N GLY A 35 11.61 10.89 -7.58
CA GLY A 35 12.65 10.47 -6.65
C GLY A 35 13.66 9.47 -7.22
N GLU A 36 13.57 9.08 -8.50
CA GLU A 36 14.49 8.16 -9.19
C GLU A 36 14.78 6.86 -8.43
N LEU A 37 13.78 6.34 -7.72
CA LEU A 37 13.90 5.05 -7.04
C LEU A 37 13.76 3.89 -8.03
N THR A 38 14.75 3.03 -8.08
CA THR A 38 14.69 1.78 -8.85
C THR A 38 13.66 0.81 -8.24
N GLY A 39 13.22 -0.20 -9.01
CA GLY A 39 12.29 -1.22 -8.52
C GLY A 39 12.75 -1.86 -7.19
N PRO A 40 13.98 -2.40 -7.10
CA PRO A 40 14.50 -2.96 -5.86
C PRO A 40 14.57 -1.96 -4.68
N GLN A 41 14.91 -0.69 -4.94
CA GLN A 41 14.90 0.36 -3.92
C GLN A 41 13.48 0.61 -3.37
N ARG A 42 12.47 0.64 -4.25
CA ARG A 42 11.07 0.76 -3.83
C ARG A 42 10.60 -0.41 -2.97
N MET A 43 10.99 -1.65 -3.33
CA MET A 43 10.67 -2.84 -2.52
C MET A 43 11.27 -2.75 -1.12
N VAL A 44 12.53 -2.34 -1.00
CA VAL A 44 13.20 -2.14 0.29
C VAL A 44 12.52 -1.04 1.11
N MET A 45 12.23 0.11 0.51
CA MET A 45 11.51 1.20 1.18
C MET A 45 10.14 0.77 1.69
N GLN A 46 9.39 0.01 0.89
CA GLN A 46 8.08 -0.51 1.28
C GLN A 46 8.18 -1.49 2.46
N ALA A 47 9.16 -2.42 2.44
CA ALA A 47 9.36 -3.38 3.52
C ALA A 47 9.70 -2.70 4.85
N VAL A 48 10.53 -1.64 4.81
CA VAL A 48 10.95 -0.89 5.99
C VAL A 48 9.86 0.04 6.51
N PHE A 49 9.09 0.67 5.61
CA PHE A 49 8.04 1.62 6.00
C PHE A 49 6.94 0.99 6.86
N HIS A 50 6.57 -0.25 6.58
CA HIS A 50 5.53 -0.98 7.32
C HIS A 50 6.02 -1.67 8.60
N SER A 51 7.16 -1.22 9.15
CA SER A 51 7.75 -1.79 10.38
C SER A 51 8.46 -0.72 11.19
N ASP A 52 8.57 -0.96 12.50
CA ASP A 52 9.26 -0.07 13.45
C ASP A 52 10.78 -0.28 13.50
N GLY A 53 11.33 -0.77 12.40
CA GLY A 53 12.74 -1.09 12.23
C GLY A 53 12.97 -2.57 11.94
N LEU A 54 13.84 -2.84 10.97
CA LEU A 54 14.21 -4.18 10.53
C LEU A 54 15.72 -4.32 10.43
N SER A 55 16.23 -5.48 10.75
CA SER A 55 17.61 -5.87 10.41
C SER A 55 17.74 -6.13 8.89
N LEU A 56 18.97 -6.05 8.37
CA LEU A 56 19.25 -6.43 6.98
C LEU A 56 18.76 -7.84 6.65
N LYS A 57 18.87 -8.79 7.60
CA LYS A 57 18.43 -10.18 7.43
C LYS A 57 16.91 -10.25 7.23
N GLU A 58 16.14 -9.53 8.03
CA GLU A 58 14.67 -9.49 7.94
C GLU A 58 14.19 -8.84 6.65
N ILE A 59 14.85 -7.74 6.25
CA ILE A 59 14.53 -7.09 4.97
C ILE A 59 14.83 -8.07 3.82
N GLY A 60 16.01 -8.73 3.83
CA GLY A 60 16.39 -9.69 2.80
C GLY A 60 15.39 -10.82 2.65
N ALA A 61 14.89 -11.36 3.77
CA ALA A 61 13.85 -12.39 3.78
C ALA A 61 12.52 -11.91 3.16
N ARG A 62 12.14 -10.65 3.38
CA ARG A 62 10.90 -10.07 2.84
C ARG A 62 10.97 -9.75 1.36
N VAL A 63 12.12 -9.25 0.89
CA VAL A 63 12.27 -8.77 -0.50
C VAL A 63 12.95 -9.77 -1.43
N GLY A 64 13.45 -10.88 -0.92
CA GLY A 64 14.10 -11.93 -1.73
C GLY A 64 15.44 -11.52 -2.33
N LEU A 65 16.17 -10.58 -1.71
CA LEU A 65 17.46 -10.09 -2.20
C LEU A 65 18.62 -10.68 -1.39
N SER A 66 19.77 -10.89 -2.07
CA SER A 66 20.99 -11.30 -1.39
C SER A 66 21.49 -10.23 -0.43
N HIS A 67 22.22 -10.63 0.62
CA HIS A 67 22.74 -9.69 1.63
C HIS A 67 23.63 -8.60 1.00
N SER A 68 24.50 -8.93 0.05
CA SER A 68 25.39 -7.98 -0.62
C SER A 68 24.61 -6.96 -1.45
N THR A 69 23.62 -7.41 -2.24
CA THR A 69 22.75 -6.53 -3.02
C THR A 69 21.95 -5.60 -2.11
N LEU A 70 21.37 -6.15 -1.05
CA LEU A 70 20.56 -5.40 -0.10
C LEU A 70 21.39 -4.33 0.63
N SER A 71 22.60 -4.69 1.11
CA SER A 71 23.50 -3.74 1.78
C SER A 71 23.77 -2.52 0.88
N GLY A 72 24.15 -2.75 -0.38
CA GLY A 72 24.41 -1.65 -1.31
C GLY A 72 23.15 -0.82 -1.66
N ILE A 73 21.94 -1.40 -1.58
CA ILE A 73 20.69 -0.65 -1.74
C ILE A 73 20.45 0.23 -0.52
N VAL A 74 20.58 -0.33 0.68
CA VAL A 74 20.40 0.40 1.95
C VAL A 74 21.39 1.54 2.07
N ASP A 75 22.67 1.31 1.75
CA ASP A 75 23.71 2.36 1.79
C ASP A 75 23.35 3.54 0.88
N ARG A 76 22.86 3.28 -0.33
CA ARG A 76 22.41 4.32 -1.27
C ARG A 76 21.17 5.06 -0.80
N LEU A 77 20.22 4.37 -0.18
CA LEU A 77 19.02 4.98 0.36
C LEU A 77 19.33 5.83 1.60
N GLU A 78 20.28 5.38 2.43
CA GLU A 78 20.78 6.12 3.59
C GLU A 78 21.53 7.39 3.14
N ALA A 79 22.44 7.28 2.16
CA ALA A 79 23.14 8.44 1.58
C ALA A 79 22.19 9.49 0.98
N ARG A 80 20.99 9.07 0.58
CA ARG A 80 19.91 9.96 0.09
C ARG A 80 19.00 10.49 1.19
N GLY A 81 19.24 10.13 2.45
CA GLY A 81 18.41 10.54 3.58
C GLY A 81 17.00 9.90 3.60
N LEU A 82 16.82 8.77 2.93
CA LEU A 82 15.54 8.06 2.89
C LEU A 82 15.42 6.99 3.97
N LEU A 83 16.54 6.35 4.31
CA LEU A 83 16.67 5.40 5.41
C LEU A 83 17.70 5.91 6.42
N GLU A 84 17.60 5.41 7.64
CA GLU A 84 18.58 5.61 8.71
C GLU A 84 18.85 4.28 9.43
N ARG A 85 20.11 4.10 9.85
CA ARG A 85 20.49 3.00 10.75
C ARG A 85 20.44 3.47 12.17
N ARG A 86 19.73 2.73 13.03
CA ARG A 86 19.72 2.93 14.49
C ARG A 86 20.32 1.74 15.19
N VAL A 87 21.34 2.01 15.99
CA VAL A 87 21.91 1.00 16.87
C VAL A 87 20.95 0.80 18.05
N ASN A 88 20.62 -0.46 18.36
CA ASN A 88 19.78 -0.77 19.50
C ASN A 88 20.50 -0.31 20.79
N SER A 89 19.80 0.42 21.65
CA SER A 89 20.36 0.94 22.90
C SER A 89 20.71 -0.16 23.91
N THR A 90 20.02 -1.29 23.83
CA THR A 90 20.19 -2.44 24.73
C THR A 90 21.24 -3.44 24.22
N ASP A 91 21.30 -3.65 22.89
CA ASP A 91 22.30 -4.50 22.26
C ASP A 91 22.90 -3.78 21.02
N ARG A 92 24.10 -3.24 21.21
CA ARG A 92 24.83 -2.50 20.15
C ARG A 92 25.20 -3.36 18.93
N ARG A 93 25.03 -4.68 19.00
CA ARG A 93 25.24 -5.60 17.87
C ARG A 93 24.03 -5.62 16.93
N LEU A 94 22.89 -5.15 17.41
CA LEU A 94 21.66 -5.09 16.64
C LEU A 94 21.50 -3.69 16.01
N THR A 95 21.56 -3.64 14.70
CA THR A 95 21.29 -2.43 13.94
C THR A 95 19.95 -2.59 13.22
N SER A 96 19.03 -1.69 13.52
CA SER A 96 17.73 -1.58 12.84
C SER A 96 17.77 -0.53 11.75
N ILE A 97 17.16 -0.84 10.61
CA ILE A 97 17.01 0.07 9.47
C ILE A 97 15.58 0.60 9.53
N MET A 98 15.45 1.91 9.46
CA MET A 98 14.18 2.63 9.56
C MET A 98 14.06 3.67 8.45
N VAL A 99 12.84 4.05 8.10
CA VAL A 99 12.63 5.24 7.27
C VAL A 99 12.92 6.49 8.09
N THR A 100 13.52 7.50 7.46
CA THR A 100 13.78 8.79 8.10
C THR A 100 12.49 9.52 8.45
N LYS A 101 12.59 10.52 9.34
CA LYS A 101 11.45 11.38 9.69
C LYS A 101 10.84 12.05 8.44
N VAL A 102 11.67 12.50 7.50
CA VAL A 102 11.21 13.15 6.25
C VAL A 102 10.32 12.23 5.45
N VAL A 103 10.71 10.96 5.27
CA VAL A 103 9.90 9.96 4.57
C VAL A 103 8.61 9.67 5.34
N ARG A 104 8.69 9.53 6.64
CA ARG A 104 7.53 9.28 7.50
C ARG A 104 6.51 10.43 7.39
N ASP A 105 6.98 11.67 7.53
CA ASP A 105 6.14 12.87 7.43
C ASP A 105 5.49 12.97 6.02
N PHE A 106 6.24 12.70 4.96
CA PHE A 106 5.69 12.64 3.60
C PHE A 106 4.58 11.59 3.48
N MET A 107 4.83 10.37 3.94
CA MET A 107 3.86 9.28 3.85
C MET A 107 2.63 9.50 4.72
N THR A 108 2.77 10.20 5.86
CA THR A 108 1.66 10.46 6.79
C THR A 108 0.80 11.66 6.35
N HIS A 109 1.42 12.71 5.81
CA HIS A 109 0.73 13.99 5.56
C HIS A 109 0.55 14.30 4.07
N THR A 110 1.50 13.92 3.20
CA THR A 110 1.48 14.28 1.79
C THR A 110 0.88 13.18 0.91
N ALA A 111 1.31 11.95 1.10
CA ALA A 111 0.88 10.81 0.28
C ALA A 111 -0.65 10.56 0.31
N PRO A 112 -1.36 10.68 1.45
CA PRO A 112 -2.81 10.55 1.48
C PRO A 112 -3.52 11.60 0.61
N ASN A 113 -3.04 12.84 0.63
CA ASN A 113 -3.60 13.92 -0.20
C ASN A 113 -3.37 13.67 -1.70
N LEU A 114 -2.21 13.12 -2.06
CA LEU A 114 -1.92 12.76 -3.45
C LEU A 114 -2.84 11.66 -3.96
N THR A 115 -3.11 10.65 -3.16
CA THR A 115 -4.02 9.54 -3.53
C THR A 115 -5.49 9.94 -3.49
N ALA A 116 -5.89 10.86 -2.61
CA ALA A 116 -7.26 11.38 -2.55
C ALA A 116 -7.59 12.34 -3.71
N ARG A 117 -6.60 13.06 -4.25
CA ARG A 117 -6.80 14.09 -5.27
C ARG A 117 -7.57 13.62 -6.51
N PRO A 118 -7.25 12.48 -7.16
CA PRO A 118 -8.02 11.99 -8.31
C PRO A 118 -9.48 11.71 -7.95
N LEU A 119 -9.73 11.15 -6.77
CA LEU A 119 -11.10 10.88 -6.30
C LEU A 119 -11.87 12.17 -6.06
N ILE A 120 -11.28 13.16 -5.40
CA ILE A 120 -11.89 14.48 -5.18
C ILE A 120 -12.25 15.12 -6.52
N GLN A 121 -11.34 15.09 -7.50
CA GLN A 121 -11.60 15.64 -8.84
C GLN A 121 -12.71 14.89 -9.57
N ALA A 122 -12.76 13.57 -9.47
CA ALA A 122 -13.82 12.77 -10.10
C ALA A 122 -15.18 13.07 -9.47
N LEU A 123 -15.27 13.08 -8.14
CA LEU A 123 -16.50 13.42 -7.41
C LEU A 123 -16.95 14.86 -7.64
N GLY A 124 -16.01 15.79 -7.85
CA GLY A 124 -16.34 17.17 -8.21
C GLY A 124 -17.06 17.31 -9.56
N ARG A 125 -16.79 16.39 -10.50
CA ARG A 125 -17.45 16.37 -11.83
C ARG A 125 -18.73 15.53 -11.85
N ALA A 126 -18.93 14.68 -10.85
CA ALA A 126 -20.12 13.83 -10.75
C ALA A 126 -21.34 14.62 -10.28
N THR A 127 -22.52 14.21 -10.70
CA THR A 127 -23.81 14.72 -10.21
C THR A 127 -24.02 14.29 -8.74
N ALA A 128 -24.97 14.92 -8.06
CA ALA A 128 -25.32 14.55 -6.69
C ALA A 128 -25.82 13.09 -6.59
N ALA A 129 -26.58 12.64 -7.59
CA ALA A 129 -27.09 11.27 -7.65
C ALA A 129 -25.96 10.25 -7.81
N GLU A 130 -25.00 10.51 -8.71
CA GLU A 130 -23.83 9.64 -8.90
C GLU A 130 -22.94 9.56 -7.65
N ARG A 131 -22.69 10.71 -7.00
CA ARG A 131 -21.94 10.74 -5.72
C ARG A 131 -22.61 9.86 -4.67
N GLN A 132 -23.92 9.96 -4.54
CA GLN A 132 -24.68 9.18 -3.57
C GLN A 132 -24.68 7.68 -3.92
N ALA A 133 -24.83 7.33 -5.20
CA ALA A 133 -24.78 5.94 -5.68
C ALA A 133 -23.41 5.31 -5.40
N ILE A 134 -22.31 6.02 -5.69
CA ILE A 134 -20.93 5.56 -5.41
C ILE A 134 -20.75 5.32 -3.90
N ALA A 135 -21.12 6.30 -3.07
CA ALA A 135 -20.94 6.20 -1.62
C ALA A 135 -21.77 5.04 -1.01
N ASN A 136 -23.00 4.86 -1.47
CA ASN A 136 -23.87 3.79 -1.01
C ASN A 136 -23.35 2.42 -1.45
N GLY A 137 -22.98 2.27 -2.72
CA GLY A 137 -22.47 1.01 -3.25
C GLY A 137 -21.21 0.52 -2.52
N LEU A 138 -20.24 1.43 -2.28
CA LEU A 138 -19.04 1.10 -1.52
C LEU A 138 -19.35 0.74 -0.06
N ARG A 139 -20.26 1.45 0.59
CA ARG A 139 -20.68 1.15 1.96
C ARG A 139 -21.36 -0.21 2.05
N THR A 140 -22.27 -0.50 1.12
CA THR A 140 -22.95 -1.81 1.06
C THR A 140 -21.93 -2.93 0.86
N LEU A 141 -20.97 -2.76 -0.06
CA LEU A 141 -19.94 -3.76 -0.29
C LEU A 141 -19.09 -4.00 0.96
N GLN A 142 -18.69 -2.96 1.67
CA GLN A 142 -17.95 -3.08 2.93
C GLN A 142 -18.77 -3.84 3.99
N GLN A 143 -20.03 -3.47 4.18
CA GLN A 143 -20.91 -4.14 5.15
C GLN A 143 -21.06 -5.63 4.87
N VAL A 144 -21.25 -6.02 3.60
CA VAL A 144 -21.38 -7.43 3.21
C VAL A 144 -20.07 -8.20 3.39
N LEU A 145 -18.91 -7.55 3.18
CA LEU A 145 -17.59 -8.19 3.41
C LEU A 145 -17.23 -8.32 4.89
N ASP A 146 -17.70 -7.38 5.72
CA ASP A 146 -17.43 -7.37 7.17
C ASP A 146 -18.39 -8.27 7.96
N ASP A 147 -19.48 -8.78 7.33
CA ASP A 147 -20.43 -9.69 7.96
C ASP A 147 -19.96 -11.16 7.83
N PRO A 148 -19.36 -11.76 8.87
CA PRO A 148 -18.89 -13.15 8.83
C PRO A 148 -20.02 -14.19 8.87
N GLY A 149 -21.28 -13.75 8.95
CA GLY A 149 -22.45 -14.62 9.13
C GLY A 149 -23.09 -15.15 7.85
N ALA A 150 -22.66 -14.71 6.69
CA ALA A 150 -23.21 -15.15 5.40
C ALA A 150 -22.26 -16.13 4.70
N ASP A 151 -22.03 -17.31 5.29
CA ASP A 151 -21.53 -18.47 4.54
C ASP A 151 -22.71 -19.09 3.76
N PRO A 152 -22.83 -18.86 2.43
CA PRO A 152 -23.93 -19.41 1.63
C PRO A 152 -23.78 -20.92 1.36
N GLY A 153 -22.84 -21.62 2.00
CA GLY A 153 -22.42 -22.99 1.72
C GLY A 153 -22.40 -23.95 2.91
N GLY A 154 -22.85 -23.57 4.11
CA GLY A 154 -22.96 -24.51 5.22
C GLY A 154 -24.09 -25.52 4.96
N PRO A 155 -23.84 -26.85 5.10
CA PRO A 155 -24.94 -27.84 5.01
C PRO A 155 -25.96 -27.60 6.14
N ALA A 156 -27.21 -27.48 5.78
CA ALA A 156 -28.30 -27.44 6.73
C ALA A 156 -28.31 -28.71 7.62
N PRO A 157 -28.70 -28.57 8.90
CA PRO A 157 -28.74 -29.69 9.85
C PRO A 157 -29.77 -30.75 9.49
#